data_ab38941dde87a49521d2abd5e04e206f
#
_entry.id   ab38941dde87a49521d2abd5e04e206f
#
_cell.length_a   1.000
_cell.length_b   1.000
_cell.length_c   1.000
_cell.angle_alpha   90.00
_cell.angle_beta   90.00
_cell.angle_gamma   90.00
#
_symmetry.space_group_name_H-M   'P 1'
#
loop_
_entity.id
_entity.type
_entity.pdbx_description
1 polymer ?
#
loop_
_entity_poly.entity_id
_entity_poly.type
_entity_poly.pdbx_seq_one_letter_code
_entity_poly.pdbx_strand_id
1 'polypeptide(L)'
;VMDKLGFQEGEMIEHKMISNSIERAQKKVEENNFGIRKRLLEYDDVMNSQRNVIYTRRRHALMGERIGLDVLNTIYDTSVAIVDQHADGDYEGFKLELFKTFAMECPFTEEEFKNGKADKLADKLFDEALQLFKRRMERMTQVANPVIKQVYEHQGAMYENIMIPITDGKRMYNVSCNLKEAYETESKAITKAFQKSIVLHTIDEAWKEHLREMDELRHSVQNASYENKDPLLIYKLESYNLFKNMVDMMNRKTAAVLMRGQIPVREEPTEEEKQAMAARQAAMEEAARQRIAIQRAEAERHQDMSKYRTEKTDISGNNNPEERAQQQPRQEPVRAEKRVGRNDPCPCGSGKKYKNCHGQGL
;
A
#
# COMPACT_ATOMS: atom_id res chain seq x y z
N VAL A 1 -47.25 9.44 37.71
CA VAL A 1 -47.95 8.14 37.63
C VAL A 1 -47.64 7.30 38.85
N MET A 2 -46.42 7.30 39.35
CA MET A 2 -45.97 6.55 40.55
C MET A 2 -46.74 7.02 41.81
N ASP A 3 -46.86 8.35 41.99
CA ASP A 3 -47.59 8.93 43.14
C ASP A 3 -49.07 8.55 43.17
N LYS A 4 -49.71 8.31 41.99
CA LYS A 4 -51.09 7.85 41.88
C LYS A 4 -51.30 6.37 42.20
N LEU A 5 -50.23 5.58 42.19
CA LEU A 5 -50.24 4.14 42.51
C LEU A 5 -49.80 3.84 43.93
N GLY A 6 -49.46 4.87 44.74
CA GLY A 6 -49.18 4.74 46.17
C GLY A 6 -47.84 4.08 46.51
N PHE A 7 -46.87 4.08 45.58
CA PHE A 7 -45.53 3.51 45.81
C PHE A 7 -44.63 4.54 46.53
N GLN A 8 -43.87 4.10 47.50
CA GLN A 8 -42.84 4.88 48.19
C GLN A 8 -41.49 4.75 47.51
N GLU A 9 -40.62 5.73 47.65
CA GLU A 9 -39.28 5.72 47.11
C GLU A 9 -38.46 4.55 47.71
N GLY A 10 -37.99 3.61 46.85
CA GLY A 10 -37.28 2.40 47.26
C GLY A 10 -38.12 1.12 47.33
N GLU A 11 -39.43 1.17 47.12
CA GLU A 11 -40.28 -0.02 47.04
C GLU A 11 -40.14 -0.75 45.71
N MET A 12 -40.07 -2.09 45.77
CA MET A 12 -40.01 -2.94 44.58
C MET A 12 -41.42 -3.01 43.95
N ILE A 13 -41.51 -2.59 42.70
CA ILE A 13 -42.77 -2.51 41.96
C ILE A 13 -43.16 -3.90 41.42
N GLU A 14 -44.00 -4.61 42.15
CA GLU A 14 -44.46 -5.98 41.76
C GLU A 14 -45.87 -5.99 41.12
N HIS A 15 -46.23 -4.93 40.38
CA HIS A 15 -47.54 -4.89 39.75
C HIS A 15 -47.53 -5.57 38.38
N LYS A 16 -48.35 -6.60 38.17
CA LYS A 16 -48.40 -7.41 36.93
C LYS A 16 -48.55 -6.57 35.66
N MET A 17 -49.26 -5.45 35.68
CA MET A 17 -49.47 -4.58 34.55
C MET A 17 -48.15 -3.83 34.17
N ILE A 18 -47.38 -3.43 35.17
CA ILE A 18 -46.08 -2.76 34.96
C ILE A 18 -45.06 -3.75 34.47
N SER A 19 -44.96 -4.94 35.06
CA SER A 19 -44.10 -6.02 34.59
C SER A 19 -44.37 -6.39 33.12
N ASN A 20 -45.67 -6.58 32.77
CA ASN A 20 -46.04 -6.84 31.37
C ASN A 20 -45.72 -5.67 30.42
N SER A 21 -45.79 -4.41 30.91
CA SER A 21 -45.42 -3.25 30.08
C SER A 21 -43.92 -3.19 29.83
N ILE A 22 -43.11 -3.49 30.84
CA ILE A 22 -41.65 -3.58 30.75
C ILE A 22 -41.26 -4.70 29.81
N GLU A 23 -41.86 -5.89 29.96
CA GLU A 23 -41.60 -7.05 29.08
C GLU A 23 -41.91 -6.71 27.62
N ARG A 24 -43.04 -6.09 27.34
CA ARG A 24 -43.38 -5.64 25.97
C ARG A 24 -42.41 -4.63 25.43
N ALA A 25 -41.97 -3.65 26.27
CA ALA A 25 -40.99 -2.67 25.88
C ALA A 25 -39.63 -3.32 25.57
N GLN A 26 -39.16 -4.22 26.43
CA GLN A 26 -37.92 -5.01 26.20
C GLN A 26 -37.98 -5.83 24.91
N LYS A 27 -39.10 -6.57 24.69
CA LYS A 27 -39.30 -7.36 23.48
C LYS A 27 -39.27 -6.49 22.23
N LYS A 28 -39.89 -5.31 22.26
CA LYS A 28 -39.88 -4.38 21.13
C LYS A 28 -38.49 -3.83 20.84
N VAL A 29 -37.69 -3.53 21.88
CA VAL A 29 -36.28 -3.11 21.73
C VAL A 29 -35.45 -4.26 21.17
N GLU A 30 -35.66 -5.49 21.65
CA GLU A 30 -34.96 -6.67 21.15
C GLU A 30 -35.28 -6.95 19.67
N GLU A 31 -36.55 -6.89 19.26
CA GLU A 31 -37.00 -7.03 17.87
C GLU A 31 -36.36 -5.97 16.97
N ASN A 32 -36.29 -4.72 17.42
CA ASN A 32 -35.63 -3.65 16.68
C ASN A 32 -34.12 -3.89 16.54
N ASN A 33 -33.45 -4.25 17.62
CA ASN A 33 -32.00 -4.55 17.62
C ASN A 33 -31.71 -5.80 16.76
N PHE A 34 -32.57 -6.81 16.79
CA PHE A 34 -32.46 -7.97 15.91
C PHE A 34 -32.54 -7.56 14.44
N GLY A 35 -33.51 -6.72 14.08
CA GLY A 35 -33.65 -6.21 12.72
C GLY A 35 -32.39 -5.46 12.22
N ILE A 36 -31.81 -4.62 13.10
CA ILE A 36 -30.56 -3.93 12.79
C ILE A 36 -29.40 -4.91 12.56
N ARG A 37 -29.22 -5.86 13.48
CA ARG A 37 -28.15 -6.88 13.36
C ARG A 37 -28.33 -7.73 12.11
N LYS A 38 -29.56 -8.14 11.78
CA LYS A 38 -29.86 -8.91 10.58
C LYS A 38 -29.45 -8.15 9.31
N ARG A 39 -29.79 -6.87 9.22
CA ARG A 39 -29.38 -6.04 8.07
C ARG A 39 -27.86 -5.91 7.98
N LEU A 40 -27.15 -5.73 9.08
CA LEU A 40 -25.69 -5.69 9.07
C LEU A 40 -25.09 -6.98 8.52
N LEU A 41 -25.60 -8.16 8.91
CA LEU A 41 -25.15 -9.44 8.37
C LEU A 41 -25.40 -9.55 6.86
N GLU A 42 -26.55 -9.07 6.35
CA GLU A 42 -26.87 -9.08 4.93
C GLU A 42 -25.90 -8.23 4.08
N TYR A 43 -25.39 -7.11 4.63
CA TYR A 43 -24.31 -6.32 4.02
C TYR A 43 -22.96 -7.05 4.10
N ASP A 44 -22.66 -7.66 5.24
CA ASP A 44 -21.38 -8.35 5.46
C ASP A 44 -21.27 -9.62 4.61
N ASP A 45 -22.38 -10.32 4.32
CA ASP A 45 -22.41 -11.51 3.46
C ASP A 45 -21.89 -11.22 2.04
N VAL A 46 -22.22 -10.04 1.49
CA VAL A 46 -21.71 -9.62 0.19
C VAL A 46 -20.19 -9.48 0.24
N MET A 47 -19.68 -8.76 1.23
CA MET A 47 -18.23 -8.56 1.41
C MET A 47 -17.51 -9.87 1.69
N ASN A 48 -18.11 -10.78 2.47
CA ASN A 48 -17.53 -12.09 2.78
C ASN A 48 -17.40 -12.97 1.52
N SER A 49 -18.40 -12.94 0.65
CA SER A 49 -18.36 -13.66 -0.62
C SER A 49 -17.21 -13.17 -1.51
N GLN A 50 -17.07 -11.88 -1.68
CA GLN A 50 -15.98 -11.25 -2.45
C GLN A 50 -14.62 -11.53 -1.82
N ARG A 51 -14.51 -11.41 -0.49
CA ARG A 51 -13.29 -11.70 0.27
C ARG A 51 -12.82 -13.13 0.05
N ASN A 52 -13.73 -14.09 0.10
CA ASN A 52 -13.40 -15.51 -0.10
C ASN A 52 -12.80 -15.77 -1.49
N VAL A 53 -13.34 -15.15 -2.54
CA VAL A 53 -12.79 -15.25 -3.90
C VAL A 53 -11.35 -14.71 -3.95
N ILE A 54 -11.15 -13.49 -3.45
CA ILE A 54 -9.83 -12.83 -3.49
C ILE A 54 -8.81 -13.55 -2.61
N TYR A 55 -9.18 -13.97 -1.40
CA TYR A 55 -8.28 -14.68 -0.49
C TYR A 55 -7.92 -16.08 -1.00
N THR A 56 -8.83 -16.75 -1.70
CA THR A 56 -8.53 -18.02 -2.37
C THR A 56 -7.49 -17.80 -3.47
N ARG A 57 -7.69 -16.79 -4.33
CA ARG A 57 -6.72 -16.43 -5.37
C ARG A 57 -5.36 -16.02 -4.79
N ARG A 58 -5.37 -15.20 -3.74
CA ARG A 58 -4.16 -14.81 -3.02
C ARG A 58 -3.41 -16.00 -2.41
N ARG A 59 -4.15 -16.93 -1.82
CA ARG A 59 -3.58 -18.16 -1.25
C ARG A 59 -2.92 -19.02 -2.33
N HIS A 60 -3.56 -19.22 -3.49
CA HIS A 60 -2.97 -19.94 -4.61
C HIS A 60 -1.65 -19.26 -5.06
N ALA A 61 -1.65 -17.94 -5.21
CA ALA A 61 -0.44 -17.20 -5.56
C ALA A 61 0.65 -17.34 -4.48
N LEU A 62 0.29 -17.28 -3.20
CA LEU A 62 1.22 -17.40 -2.08
C LEU A 62 1.89 -18.79 -2.02
N MET A 63 1.11 -19.86 -2.21
CA MET A 63 1.64 -21.23 -2.24
C MET A 63 2.44 -21.52 -3.51
N GLY A 64 2.15 -20.80 -4.60
CA GLY A 64 2.88 -20.91 -5.86
C GLY A 64 2.60 -22.17 -6.68
N GLU A 65 1.65 -23.01 -6.24
CA GLU A 65 1.36 -24.30 -6.90
C GLU A 65 0.68 -24.15 -8.25
N ARG A 66 -0.13 -23.09 -8.43
CA ARG A 66 -0.93 -22.82 -9.63
C ARG A 66 -0.63 -21.50 -10.31
N ILE A 67 0.46 -20.85 -9.95
CA ILE A 67 0.76 -19.50 -10.44
C ILE A 67 0.77 -19.41 -11.97
N GLY A 68 1.27 -20.44 -12.66
CA GLY A 68 1.26 -20.50 -14.13
C GLY A 68 -0.15 -20.50 -14.70
N LEU A 69 -1.09 -21.27 -14.12
CA LEU A 69 -2.48 -21.29 -14.55
C LEU A 69 -3.19 -19.97 -14.25
N ASP A 70 -2.92 -19.37 -13.08
CA ASP A 70 -3.51 -18.09 -12.70
C ASP A 70 -3.06 -16.96 -13.65
N VAL A 71 -1.80 -16.98 -14.08
CA VAL A 71 -1.28 -16.04 -15.09
C VAL A 71 -1.89 -16.31 -16.47
N LEU A 72 -2.03 -17.56 -16.89
CA LEU A 72 -2.69 -17.89 -18.14
C LEU A 72 -4.15 -17.42 -18.17
N ASN A 73 -4.91 -17.69 -17.11
CA ASN A 73 -6.27 -17.22 -16.98
C ASN A 73 -6.33 -15.68 -16.98
N THR A 74 -5.38 -15.02 -16.31
CA THR A 74 -5.31 -13.55 -16.31
C THR A 74 -5.09 -12.99 -17.73
N ILE A 75 -4.21 -13.60 -18.53
CA ILE A 75 -3.98 -13.17 -19.92
C ILE A 75 -5.22 -13.44 -20.78
N TYR A 76 -5.88 -14.59 -20.60
CA TYR A 76 -7.09 -14.94 -21.32
C TYR A 76 -8.23 -13.99 -21.00
N ASP A 77 -8.58 -13.82 -19.72
CA ASP A 77 -9.65 -12.93 -19.27
C ASP A 77 -9.40 -11.48 -19.75
N THR A 78 -8.15 -11.05 -19.73
CA THR A 78 -7.77 -9.72 -20.23
C THR A 78 -7.95 -9.62 -21.73
N SER A 79 -7.64 -10.66 -22.49
CA SER A 79 -7.84 -10.71 -23.94
C SER A 79 -9.33 -10.63 -24.30
N VAL A 80 -10.17 -11.37 -23.60
CA VAL A 80 -11.64 -11.32 -23.77
C VAL A 80 -12.14 -9.91 -23.43
N ALA A 81 -11.75 -9.38 -22.27
CA ALA A 81 -12.22 -8.06 -21.81
C ALA A 81 -11.81 -6.91 -22.76
N ILE A 82 -10.63 -6.98 -23.41
CA ILE A 82 -10.20 -5.99 -24.39
C ILE A 82 -11.03 -6.09 -25.68
N VAL A 83 -11.30 -7.30 -26.17
CA VAL A 83 -12.11 -7.49 -27.37
C VAL A 83 -13.56 -7.05 -27.12
N ASP A 84 -14.14 -7.41 -25.99
CA ASP A 84 -15.51 -7.02 -25.65
C ASP A 84 -15.66 -5.50 -25.48
N GLN A 85 -14.66 -4.84 -24.91
CA GLN A 85 -14.68 -3.38 -24.75
C GLN A 85 -14.73 -2.62 -26.07
N HIS A 86 -14.16 -3.18 -27.13
CA HIS A 86 -14.08 -2.56 -28.46
C HIS A 86 -14.99 -3.25 -29.51
N ALA A 87 -16.02 -3.96 -29.02
CA ALA A 87 -17.00 -4.61 -29.88
C ALA A 87 -17.79 -3.66 -30.79
N ASP A 88 -17.75 -2.35 -30.51
CA ASP A 88 -18.31 -1.26 -31.31
C ASP A 88 -17.50 -0.98 -32.61
N GLY A 89 -16.34 -1.64 -32.79
CA GLY A 89 -15.50 -1.52 -33.96
C GLY A 89 -14.43 -0.43 -33.88
N ASP A 90 -14.16 0.14 -32.70
CA ASP A 90 -13.06 1.10 -32.47
C ASP A 90 -11.69 0.39 -32.58
N TYR A 91 -11.19 0.28 -33.81
CA TYR A 91 -9.92 -0.39 -34.09
C TYR A 91 -8.69 0.37 -33.56
N GLU A 92 -8.69 1.71 -33.62
CA GLU A 92 -7.58 2.49 -33.10
C GLU A 92 -7.49 2.45 -31.58
N GLY A 93 -8.64 2.53 -30.90
CA GLY A 93 -8.71 2.34 -29.44
C GLY A 93 -8.26 0.94 -29.03
N PHE A 94 -8.66 -0.08 -29.80
CA PHE A 94 -8.23 -1.45 -29.59
C PHE A 94 -6.70 -1.60 -29.69
N LYS A 95 -6.06 -1.05 -30.72
CA LYS A 95 -4.59 -1.08 -30.89
C LYS A 95 -3.88 -0.40 -29.71
N LEU A 96 -4.40 0.75 -29.31
CA LEU A 96 -3.82 1.50 -28.19
C LEU A 96 -3.94 0.72 -26.88
N GLU A 97 -5.04 0.04 -26.64
CA GLU A 97 -5.25 -0.78 -25.44
C GLU A 97 -4.34 -2.01 -25.43
N LEU A 98 -4.14 -2.68 -26.58
CA LEU A 98 -3.18 -3.77 -26.70
C LEU A 98 -1.76 -3.30 -26.39
N PHE A 99 -1.36 -2.14 -26.89
CA PHE A 99 -0.04 -1.59 -26.60
C PHE A 99 0.12 -1.23 -25.13
N LYS A 100 -0.92 -0.66 -24.50
CA LYS A 100 -0.93 -0.34 -23.06
C LYS A 100 -0.89 -1.58 -22.18
N THR A 101 -1.62 -2.64 -22.54
CA THR A 101 -1.80 -3.81 -21.68
C THR A 101 -0.76 -4.88 -21.95
N PHE A 102 -0.58 -5.28 -23.21
CA PHE A 102 0.33 -6.39 -23.56
C PHE A 102 1.68 -5.90 -24.10
N ALA A 103 1.83 -4.62 -24.37
CA ALA A 103 2.99 -4.03 -25.02
C ALA A 103 3.32 -4.77 -26.33
N MET A 104 2.30 -5.02 -27.15
CA MET A 104 2.37 -5.70 -28.43
C MET A 104 1.67 -4.90 -29.53
N GLU A 105 2.07 -5.12 -30.76
CA GLU A 105 1.35 -4.62 -31.92
C GLU A 105 0.10 -5.45 -32.16
N CYS A 106 -0.90 -4.85 -32.80
CA CYS A 106 -2.15 -5.53 -33.09
C CYS A 106 -1.92 -6.68 -34.11
N PRO A 107 -2.33 -7.91 -33.79
CA PRO A 107 -2.15 -9.05 -34.67
C PRO A 107 -3.24 -9.18 -35.75
N PHE A 108 -4.15 -8.20 -35.82
CA PHE A 108 -5.28 -8.20 -36.75
C PHE A 108 -5.20 -7.02 -37.70
N THR A 109 -5.71 -7.20 -38.91
CA THR A 109 -6.05 -6.11 -39.80
C THR A 109 -7.38 -5.48 -39.39
N GLU A 110 -7.66 -4.26 -39.81
CA GLU A 110 -8.93 -3.57 -39.51
C GLU A 110 -10.15 -4.35 -40.00
N GLU A 111 -10.04 -4.98 -41.19
CA GLU A 111 -11.10 -5.80 -41.77
C GLU A 111 -11.33 -7.10 -40.98
N GLU A 112 -10.28 -7.78 -40.55
CA GLU A 112 -10.37 -8.96 -39.69
C GLU A 112 -11.02 -8.63 -38.35
N PHE A 113 -10.66 -7.49 -37.78
CA PHE A 113 -11.22 -7.05 -36.49
C PHE A 113 -12.70 -6.73 -36.59
N LYS A 114 -13.14 -5.97 -37.61
CA LYS A 114 -14.55 -5.57 -37.80
C LYS A 114 -15.47 -6.74 -38.17
N ASN A 115 -14.96 -7.70 -38.91
CA ASN A 115 -15.76 -8.83 -39.41
C ASN A 115 -15.61 -10.10 -38.54
N GLY A 116 -14.66 -10.11 -37.62
CA GLY A 116 -14.35 -11.25 -36.75
C GLY A 116 -15.42 -11.48 -35.68
N LYS A 117 -15.60 -12.75 -35.28
CA LYS A 117 -16.40 -13.07 -34.09
C LYS A 117 -15.54 -12.80 -32.86
N ALA A 118 -16.12 -12.17 -31.84
CA ALA A 118 -15.42 -11.80 -30.60
C ALA A 118 -14.64 -12.96 -29.97
N ASP A 119 -15.28 -14.12 -29.84
CA ASP A 119 -14.61 -15.33 -29.27
C ASP A 119 -13.34 -15.70 -30.04
N LYS A 120 -13.40 -15.72 -31.39
CA LYS A 120 -12.24 -16.07 -32.23
C LYS A 120 -11.14 -15.02 -32.20
N LEU A 121 -11.51 -13.75 -32.09
CA LEU A 121 -10.55 -12.67 -31.91
C LEU A 121 -9.87 -12.76 -30.55
N ALA A 122 -10.62 -13.06 -29.50
CA ALA A 122 -10.08 -13.26 -28.15
C ALA A 122 -9.14 -14.46 -28.07
N ASP A 123 -9.49 -15.59 -28.67
CA ASP A 123 -8.64 -16.78 -28.71
C ASP A 123 -7.33 -16.52 -29.47
N LYS A 124 -7.39 -15.91 -30.66
CA LYS A 124 -6.20 -15.57 -31.44
C LYS A 124 -5.34 -14.54 -30.71
N LEU A 125 -5.97 -13.54 -30.07
CA LEU A 125 -5.25 -12.56 -29.26
C LEU A 125 -4.54 -13.21 -28.08
N PHE A 126 -5.22 -14.13 -27.39
CA PHE A 126 -4.63 -14.87 -26.29
C PHE A 126 -3.40 -15.69 -26.73
N ASP A 127 -3.50 -16.40 -27.86
CA ASP A 127 -2.37 -17.19 -28.37
C ASP A 127 -1.15 -16.34 -28.67
N GLU A 128 -1.33 -15.19 -29.32
CA GLU A 128 -0.24 -14.25 -29.63
C GLU A 128 0.35 -13.62 -28.35
N ALA A 129 -0.51 -13.20 -27.42
CA ALA A 129 -0.08 -12.66 -26.13
C ALA A 129 0.69 -13.71 -25.32
N LEU A 130 0.24 -14.97 -25.32
CA LEU A 130 0.90 -16.07 -24.63
C LEU A 130 2.28 -16.38 -25.22
N GLN A 131 2.40 -16.39 -26.56
CA GLN A 131 3.71 -16.58 -27.20
C GLN A 131 4.67 -15.45 -26.86
N LEU A 132 4.18 -14.21 -26.86
CA LEU A 132 4.99 -13.05 -26.47
C LEU A 132 5.43 -13.15 -25.01
N PHE A 133 4.51 -13.54 -24.11
CA PHE A 133 4.82 -13.75 -22.70
C PHE A 133 5.91 -14.80 -22.50
N LYS A 134 5.79 -15.96 -23.13
CA LYS A 134 6.80 -17.02 -23.07
C LYS A 134 8.18 -16.53 -23.52
N ARG A 135 8.25 -15.87 -24.69
CA ARG A 135 9.50 -15.29 -25.21
C ARG A 135 10.15 -14.29 -24.23
N ARG A 136 9.34 -13.46 -23.56
CA ARG A 136 9.85 -12.49 -22.57
C ARG A 136 10.37 -13.17 -21.32
N MET A 137 9.67 -14.20 -20.83
CA MET A 137 10.13 -14.98 -19.68
C MET A 137 11.42 -15.74 -19.99
N GLU A 138 11.54 -16.32 -21.18
CA GLU A 138 12.78 -16.96 -21.66
C GLU A 138 13.94 -15.96 -21.75
N ARG A 139 13.71 -14.78 -22.30
CA ARG A 139 14.73 -13.72 -22.34
C ARG A 139 15.18 -13.31 -20.92
N MET A 140 14.25 -13.21 -19.99
CA MET A 140 14.57 -12.90 -18.58
C MET A 140 15.47 -13.98 -17.98
N THR A 141 15.20 -15.27 -18.22
CA THR A 141 16.04 -16.37 -17.73
C THR A 141 17.42 -16.36 -18.39
N GLN A 142 17.50 -16.08 -19.71
CA GLN A 142 18.77 -15.98 -20.43
C GLN A 142 19.68 -14.87 -19.89
N VAL A 143 19.09 -13.71 -19.53
CA VAL A 143 19.83 -12.59 -18.95
C VAL A 143 20.27 -12.89 -17.51
N ALA A 144 19.42 -13.56 -16.72
CA ALA A 144 19.73 -13.87 -15.33
C ALA A 144 20.76 -15.00 -15.17
N ASN A 145 20.71 -16.01 -16.02
CA ASN A 145 21.45 -17.27 -15.85
C ASN A 145 22.96 -17.10 -15.67
N PRO A 146 23.69 -16.30 -16.49
CA PRO A 146 25.12 -16.11 -16.30
C PRO A 146 25.48 -15.53 -14.95
N VAL A 147 24.69 -14.54 -14.51
CA VAL A 147 24.90 -13.85 -13.23
C VAL A 147 24.63 -14.79 -12.06
N ILE A 148 23.55 -15.57 -12.14
CA ILE A 148 23.20 -16.55 -11.08
C ILE A 148 24.27 -17.63 -10.96
N LYS A 149 24.78 -18.17 -12.07
CA LYS A 149 25.88 -19.14 -12.06
C LYS A 149 27.12 -18.56 -11.39
N GLN A 150 27.52 -17.37 -11.77
CA GLN A 150 28.68 -16.70 -11.21
C GLN A 150 28.52 -16.45 -9.70
N VAL A 151 27.36 -15.96 -9.25
CA VAL A 151 27.09 -15.71 -7.81
C VAL A 151 27.06 -17.01 -7.03
N TYR A 152 26.44 -18.05 -7.57
CA TYR A 152 26.35 -19.35 -6.88
C TYR A 152 27.72 -20.01 -6.72
N GLU A 153 28.56 -20.02 -7.75
CA GLU A 153 29.89 -20.61 -7.76
C GLU A 153 30.88 -19.87 -6.81
N HIS A 154 30.78 -18.54 -6.73
CA HIS A 154 31.71 -17.74 -5.92
C HIS A 154 31.21 -17.49 -4.50
N GLN A 155 29.90 -17.36 -4.28
CA GLN A 155 29.30 -16.88 -3.05
C GLN A 155 28.11 -17.74 -2.58
N GLY A 156 27.86 -18.89 -3.19
CA GLY A 156 26.69 -19.73 -2.88
C GLY A 156 26.59 -20.23 -1.45
N ALA A 157 27.73 -20.32 -0.75
CA ALA A 157 27.76 -20.68 0.68
C ALA A 157 27.38 -19.51 1.61
N MET A 158 27.40 -18.26 1.13
CA MET A 158 27.14 -17.06 1.94
C MET A 158 25.70 -16.59 1.84
N TYR A 159 25.03 -16.85 0.72
CA TYR A 159 23.69 -16.32 0.46
C TYR A 159 22.70 -17.45 0.15
N GLU A 160 21.66 -17.54 0.96
CA GLU A 160 20.54 -18.46 0.74
C GLU A 160 19.53 -17.87 -0.26
N ASN A 161 19.22 -16.58 -0.09
CA ASN A 161 18.27 -15.85 -0.93
C ASN A 161 18.93 -14.64 -1.56
N ILE A 162 18.54 -14.36 -2.79
CA ILE A 162 18.99 -13.21 -3.58
C ILE A 162 17.81 -12.30 -3.92
N MET A 163 18.10 -11.02 -4.05
CA MET A 163 17.15 -10.01 -4.50
C MET A 163 17.49 -9.60 -5.93
N ILE A 164 16.53 -9.79 -6.83
CA ILE A 164 16.70 -9.48 -8.25
C ILE A 164 15.81 -8.28 -8.57
N PRO A 165 16.38 -7.16 -9.03
CA PRO A 165 15.62 -6.03 -9.49
C PRO A 165 15.01 -6.33 -10.86
N ILE A 166 13.69 -6.18 -10.99
CA ILE A 166 12.96 -6.32 -12.26
C ILE A 166 12.17 -5.03 -12.46
N THR A 167 12.21 -4.48 -13.67
CA THR A 167 11.50 -3.25 -13.99
C THR A 167 10.47 -3.46 -15.10
N ASP A 168 9.35 -2.72 -15.02
CA ASP A 168 8.35 -2.62 -16.10
C ASP A 168 8.53 -1.34 -16.95
N GLY A 169 9.65 -0.63 -16.74
CA GLY A 169 9.94 0.66 -17.34
C GLY A 169 9.39 1.87 -16.56
N LYS A 170 8.53 1.65 -15.56
CA LYS A 170 7.98 2.70 -14.68
C LYS A 170 8.35 2.50 -13.23
N ARG A 171 8.30 1.25 -12.76
CA ARG A 171 8.58 0.87 -11.37
C ARG A 171 9.66 -0.21 -11.31
N MET A 172 10.34 -0.29 -10.17
CA MET A 172 11.30 -1.33 -9.86
C MET A 172 10.68 -2.28 -8.83
N TYR A 173 10.70 -3.57 -9.13
CA TYR A 173 10.23 -4.64 -8.27
C TYR A 173 11.43 -5.46 -7.79
N ASN A 174 11.65 -5.52 -6.50
CA ASN A 174 12.70 -6.35 -5.90
C ASN A 174 12.12 -7.74 -5.61
N VAL A 175 12.49 -8.70 -6.42
CA VAL A 175 12.00 -10.08 -6.33
C VAL A 175 12.99 -10.93 -5.56
N SER A 176 12.55 -11.53 -4.44
CA SER A 176 13.35 -12.47 -3.67
C SER A 176 13.22 -13.89 -4.26
N CYS A 177 14.36 -14.55 -4.49
CA CYS A 177 14.42 -15.91 -4.98
C CYS A 177 15.51 -16.69 -4.21
N ASN A 178 15.27 -17.99 -3.97
CA ASN A 178 16.31 -18.86 -3.40
C ASN A 178 17.41 -19.08 -4.44
N LEU A 179 18.65 -18.83 -4.04
CA LEU A 179 19.80 -18.88 -4.96
C LEU A 179 20.07 -20.30 -5.50
N LYS A 180 19.94 -21.32 -4.64
CA LYS A 180 20.12 -22.72 -5.03
C LYS A 180 19.05 -23.16 -6.02
N GLU A 181 17.77 -22.83 -5.75
CA GLU A 181 16.67 -23.13 -6.67
C GLU A 181 16.84 -22.40 -8.01
N ALA A 182 17.27 -21.13 -7.99
CA ALA A 182 17.56 -20.37 -9.20
C ALA A 182 18.70 -21.01 -10.04
N TYR A 183 19.74 -21.52 -9.40
CA TYR A 183 20.83 -22.22 -10.08
C TYR A 183 20.38 -23.55 -10.67
N GLU A 184 19.71 -24.41 -9.88
CA GLU A 184 19.24 -25.75 -10.29
C GLU A 184 18.20 -25.70 -11.42
N THR A 185 17.36 -24.66 -11.46
CA THR A 185 16.32 -24.48 -12.47
C THR A 185 16.74 -23.62 -13.66
N GLU A 186 18.03 -23.35 -13.82
CA GLU A 186 18.56 -22.48 -14.88
C GLU A 186 17.83 -21.11 -14.92
N SER A 187 17.64 -20.51 -13.76
CA SER A 187 16.96 -19.23 -13.54
C SER A 187 15.44 -19.22 -13.79
N LYS A 188 14.79 -20.36 -14.09
CA LYS A 188 13.32 -20.43 -14.23
C LYS A 188 12.59 -20.11 -12.92
N ALA A 189 13.21 -20.40 -11.76
CA ALA A 189 12.67 -20.02 -10.46
C ALA A 189 12.48 -18.51 -10.33
N ILE A 190 13.31 -17.69 -10.98
CA ILE A 190 13.22 -16.22 -10.97
C ILE A 190 11.93 -15.74 -11.64
N THR A 191 11.61 -16.30 -12.82
CA THR A 191 10.37 -15.92 -13.53
C THR A 191 9.14 -16.35 -12.75
N LYS A 192 9.16 -17.49 -12.07
CA LYS A 192 8.10 -17.94 -11.18
C LYS A 192 7.97 -17.04 -9.96
N ALA A 193 9.07 -16.65 -9.33
CA ALA A 193 9.10 -15.71 -8.21
C ALA A 193 8.59 -14.31 -8.61
N PHE A 194 8.96 -13.85 -9.82
CA PHE A 194 8.44 -12.61 -10.39
C PHE A 194 6.94 -12.66 -10.60
N GLN A 195 6.40 -13.69 -11.26
CA GLN A 195 4.97 -13.87 -11.45
C GLN A 195 4.23 -13.87 -10.11
N LYS A 196 4.71 -14.61 -9.13
CA LYS A 196 4.17 -14.67 -7.77
C LYS A 196 4.16 -13.30 -7.11
N SER A 197 5.26 -12.58 -7.16
CA SER A 197 5.41 -11.26 -6.55
C SER A 197 4.43 -10.24 -7.15
N ILE A 198 4.31 -10.21 -8.49
CA ILE A 198 3.41 -9.28 -9.18
C ILE A 198 1.95 -9.60 -8.91
N VAL A 199 1.55 -10.88 -8.99
CA VAL A 199 0.17 -11.28 -8.70
C VAL A 199 -0.22 -10.92 -7.27
N LEU A 200 0.63 -11.19 -6.28
CA LEU A 200 0.37 -10.81 -4.88
C LEU A 200 0.26 -9.29 -4.72
N HIS A 201 1.20 -8.54 -5.29
CA HIS A 201 1.21 -7.09 -5.21
C HIS A 201 -0.06 -6.46 -5.82
N THR A 202 -0.47 -6.93 -7.01
CA THR A 202 -1.66 -6.39 -7.69
C THR A 202 -2.96 -6.77 -6.98
N ILE A 203 -3.05 -7.97 -6.41
CA ILE A 203 -4.18 -8.38 -5.57
C ILE A 203 -4.29 -7.46 -4.34
N ASP A 204 -3.19 -7.25 -3.63
CA ASP A 204 -3.17 -6.47 -2.40
C ASP A 204 -3.49 -4.99 -2.66
N GLU A 205 -2.97 -4.39 -3.75
CA GLU A 205 -3.32 -3.02 -4.16
C GLU A 205 -4.82 -2.90 -4.53
N ALA A 206 -5.30 -3.80 -5.41
CA ALA A 206 -6.67 -3.73 -5.91
C ALA A 206 -7.68 -3.98 -4.79
N TRP A 207 -7.43 -4.96 -3.92
CA TRP A 207 -8.31 -5.29 -2.80
C TRP A 207 -8.40 -4.15 -1.78
N LYS A 208 -7.29 -3.51 -1.47
CA LYS A 208 -7.25 -2.35 -0.56
C LYS A 208 -8.10 -1.19 -1.08
N GLU A 209 -8.01 -0.91 -2.38
CA GLU A 209 -8.80 0.14 -3.01
C GLU A 209 -10.28 -0.23 -3.03
N HIS A 210 -10.60 -1.47 -3.40
CA HIS A 210 -11.97 -1.98 -3.41
C HIS A 210 -12.65 -1.92 -2.04
N LEU A 211 -11.93 -2.21 -0.95
CA LEU A 211 -12.48 -2.06 0.40
C LEU A 211 -12.91 -0.61 0.66
N ARG A 212 -12.13 0.37 0.19
CA ARG A 212 -12.48 1.79 0.33
C ARG A 212 -13.70 2.16 -0.51
N GLU A 213 -13.76 1.71 -1.77
CA GLU A 213 -14.92 1.92 -2.65
C GLU A 213 -16.19 1.29 -2.07
N MET A 214 -16.10 0.12 -1.45
CA MET A 214 -17.22 -0.56 -0.80
C MET A 214 -17.70 0.18 0.45
N ASP A 215 -16.80 0.79 1.22
CA ASP A 215 -17.18 1.63 2.36
C ASP A 215 -17.91 2.90 1.88
N GLU A 216 -17.42 3.55 0.82
CA GLU A 216 -18.08 4.69 0.18
C GLU A 216 -19.46 4.32 -0.36
N LEU A 217 -19.58 3.16 -1.04
CA LEU A 217 -20.84 2.63 -1.52
C LEU A 217 -21.83 2.40 -0.35
N ARG A 218 -21.37 1.79 0.75
CA ARG A 218 -22.20 1.54 1.93
C ARG A 218 -22.77 2.82 2.52
N HIS A 219 -22.02 3.91 2.50
CA HIS A 219 -22.51 5.21 2.94
C HIS A 219 -23.50 5.84 1.93
N SER A 220 -23.22 5.75 0.65
CA SER A 220 -24.05 6.35 -0.40
C SER A 220 -25.43 5.71 -0.52
N VAL A 221 -25.52 4.38 -0.40
CA VAL A 221 -26.80 3.65 -0.55
C VAL A 221 -27.79 3.92 0.57
N GLN A 222 -27.37 4.48 1.72
CA GLN A 222 -28.30 4.87 2.78
C GLN A 222 -29.27 5.96 2.31
N ASN A 223 -28.87 6.79 1.36
CA ASN A 223 -29.69 7.84 0.77
C ASN A 223 -30.75 7.29 -0.18
N ALA A 224 -30.62 6.07 -0.68
CA ALA A 224 -31.57 5.43 -1.59
C ALA A 224 -32.98 5.26 -0.98
N SER A 225 -33.07 5.26 0.36
CA SER A 225 -34.35 5.23 1.08
C SER A 225 -35.22 6.43 0.77
N TYR A 226 -34.66 7.59 0.43
CA TYR A 226 -35.39 8.78 0.04
C TYR A 226 -36.08 8.62 -1.34
N GLU A 227 -35.55 7.73 -2.19
CA GLU A 227 -36.10 7.42 -3.51
C GLU A 227 -37.07 6.22 -3.50
N ASN A 228 -37.50 5.73 -2.32
CA ASN A 228 -38.31 4.53 -2.13
C ASN A 228 -37.68 3.25 -2.75
N LYS A 229 -36.35 3.20 -2.85
CA LYS A 229 -35.61 2.01 -3.30
C LYS A 229 -35.07 1.27 -2.10
N ASP A 230 -34.95 -0.07 -2.23
CA ASP A 230 -34.31 -0.89 -1.18
C ASP A 230 -32.78 -0.69 -1.19
N PRO A 231 -32.20 -0.09 -0.15
CA PRO A 231 -30.76 0.13 -0.08
C PRO A 231 -29.92 -1.12 -0.19
N LEU A 232 -30.41 -2.26 0.33
CA LEU A 232 -29.70 -3.53 0.28
C LEU A 232 -29.63 -4.08 -1.15
N LEU A 233 -30.71 -3.95 -1.92
CA LEU A 233 -30.73 -4.39 -3.32
C LEU A 233 -29.75 -3.57 -4.16
N ILE A 234 -29.75 -2.25 -3.99
CA ILE A 234 -28.82 -1.36 -4.68
C ILE A 234 -27.38 -1.70 -4.28
N TYR A 235 -27.12 -1.88 -3.00
CA TYR A 235 -25.80 -2.28 -2.52
C TYR A 235 -25.32 -3.58 -3.18
N LYS A 236 -26.16 -4.60 -3.27
CA LYS A 236 -25.82 -5.88 -3.92
C LYS A 236 -25.48 -5.69 -5.40
N LEU A 237 -26.26 -4.90 -6.15
CA LEU A 237 -26.04 -4.66 -7.57
C LEU A 237 -24.75 -3.84 -7.81
N GLU A 238 -24.60 -2.73 -7.10
CA GLU A 238 -23.42 -1.86 -7.27
C GLU A 238 -22.15 -2.52 -6.77
N SER A 239 -22.21 -3.28 -5.66
CA SER A 239 -21.06 -4.03 -5.16
C SER A 239 -20.58 -5.11 -6.15
N TYR A 240 -21.51 -5.73 -6.91
CA TYR A 240 -21.14 -6.66 -7.97
C TYR A 240 -20.41 -5.95 -9.11
N ASN A 241 -20.90 -4.78 -9.54
CA ASN A 241 -20.26 -3.97 -10.58
C ASN A 241 -18.86 -3.49 -10.16
N LEU A 242 -18.73 -2.98 -8.93
CA LEU A 242 -17.43 -2.57 -8.39
C LEU A 242 -16.45 -3.74 -8.31
N PHE A 243 -16.90 -4.90 -7.85
CA PHE A 243 -16.07 -6.10 -7.76
C PHE A 243 -15.62 -6.58 -9.15
N LYS A 244 -16.52 -6.61 -10.14
CA LYS A 244 -16.19 -6.96 -11.52
C LYS A 244 -15.14 -6.01 -12.08
N ASN A 245 -15.35 -4.70 -11.95
CA ASN A 245 -14.40 -3.69 -12.41
C ASN A 245 -13.03 -3.82 -11.72
N MET A 246 -13.02 -4.08 -10.42
CA MET A 246 -11.78 -4.32 -9.66
C MET A 246 -11.01 -5.53 -10.20
N VAL A 247 -11.70 -6.65 -10.48
CA VAL A 247 -11.09 -7.86 -11.04
C VAL A 247 -10.51 -7.58 -12.43
N ASP A 248 -11.26 -6.90 -13.29
CA ASP A 248 -10.81 -6.54 -14.64
C ASP A 248 -9.59 -5.62 -14.60
N MET A 249 -9.59 -4.58 -13.76
CA MET A 249 -8.44 -3.70 -13.58
C MET A 249 -7.23 -4.43 -13.01
N MET A 250 -7.43 -5.33 -12.03
CA MET A 250 -6.39 -6.15 -11.45
C MET A 250 -5.75 -7.06 -12.50
N ASN A 251 -6.55 -7.73 -13.34
CA ASN A 251 -6.08 -8.59 -14.41
C ASN A 251 -5.27 -7.79 -15.44
N ARG A 252 -5.76 -6.63 -15.89
CA ARG A 252 -5.05 -5.73 -16.82
C ARG A 252 -3.73 -5.23 -16.25
N LYS A 253 -3.70 -4.79 -14.98
CA LYS A 253 -2.46 -4.38 -14.32
C LYS A 253 -1.45 -5.52 -14.22
N THR A 254 -1.92 -6.70 -13.82
CA THR A 254 -1.07 -7.89 -13.72
C THR A 254 -0.47 -8.24 -15.07
N ALA A 255 -1.30 -8.33 -16.12
CA ALA A 255 -0.84 -8.60 -17.47
C ALA A 255 0.16 -7.54 -17.95
N ALA A 256 -0.13 -6.25 -17.75
CA ALA A 256 0.73 -5.15 -18.18
C ALA A 256 2.12 -5.19 -17.54
N VAL A 257 2.21 -5.48 -16.25
CA VAL A 257 3.49 -5.56 -15.54
C VAL A 257 4.26 -6.82 -15.96
N LEU A 258 3.59 -7.97 -16.03
CA LEU A 258 4.22 -9.22 -16.43
C LEU A 258 4.74 -9.17 -17.88
N MET A 259 4.00 -8.51 -18.78
CA MET A 259 4.42 -8.36 -20.18
C MET A 259 5.59 -7.38 -20.37
N ARG A 260 5.76 -6.40 -19.49
CA ARG A 260 6.86 -5.42 -19.56
C ARG A 260 8.06 -5.77 -18.69
N GLY A 261 7.90 -6.74 -17.79
CA GLY A 261 8.93 -7.12 -16.83
C GLY A 261 10.25 -7.49 -17.53
N GLN A 262 11.32 -6.80 -17.16
CA GLN A 262 12.67 -7.08 -17.64
C GLN A 262 13.70 -6.82 -16.54
N ILE A 263 14.79 -7.59 -16.58
CA ILE A 263 15.93 -7.32 -15.71
C ILE A 263 16.72 -6.17 -16.34
N PRO A 264 16.97 -5.06 -15.62
CA PRO A 264 17.77 -3.97 -16.14
C PRO A 264 19.21 -4.48 -16.38
N VAL A 265 19.57 -4.62 -17.63
CA VAL A 265 20.97 -4.88 -18.00
C VAL A 265 21.68 -3.54 -17.87
N ARG A 266 22.62 -3.43 -16.95
CA ARG A 266 23.57 -2.31 -17.00
C ARG A 266 24.40 -2.52 -18.26
N GLU A 267 24.16 -1.73 -19.27
CA GLU A 267 25.18 -1.52 -20.30
C GLU A 267 26.42 -1.05 -19.57
N GLU A 268 27.57 -1.67 -19.86
CA GLU A 268 28.82 -1.18 -19.29
C GLU A 268 28.92 0.30 -19.62
N PRO A 269 29.10 1.18 -18.62
CA PRO A 269 29.15 2.61 -18.90
C PRO A 269 30.23 2.87 -19.94
N THR A 270 29.88 3.64 -20.95
CA THR A 270 30.82 4.06 -21.97
C THR A 270 32.03 4.72 -21.31
N GLU A 271 33.20 4.73 -21.98
CA GLU A 271 34.40 5.36 -21.41
C GLU A 271 34.16 6.82 -21.02
N GLU A 272 33.27 7.51 -21.73
CA GLU A 272 32.84 8.89 -21.39
C GLU A 272 32.01 8.94 -20.11
N GLU A 273 31.12 7.97 -19.87
CA GLU A 273 30.34 7.87 -18.63
C GLU A 273 31.22 7.45 -17.45
N LYS A 274 32.18 6.56 -17.65
CA LYS A 274 33.17 6.21 -16.61
C LYS A 274 34.01 7.42 -16.20
N GLN A 275 34.45 8.23 -17.16
CA GLN A 275 35.16 9.47 -16.91
C GLN A 275 34.28 10.50 -16.20
N ALA A 276 33.00 10.64 -16.60
CA ALA A 276 32.05 11.52 -15.95
C ALA A 276 31.72 11.10 -14.52
N MET A 277 31.58 9.78 -14.27
CA MET A 277 31.39 9.24 -12.91
C MET A 277 32.65 9.47 -12.05
N ALA A 278 33.84 9.21 -12.58
CA ALA A 278 35.09 9.47 -11.87
C ALA A 278 35.27 10.97 -11.53
N ALA A 279 34.95 11.84 -12.47
CA ALA A 279 34.98 13.30 -12.26
C ALA A 279 33.97 13.75 -11.19
N ARG A 280 32.74 13.18 -11.18
CA ARG A 280 31.74 13.47 -10.12
C ARG A 280 32.20 12.95 -8.76
N GLN A 281 32.81 11.79 -8.70
CA GLN A 281 33.33 11.24 -7.46
C GLN A 281 34.49 12.09 -6.90
N ALA A 282 35.41 12.48 -7.77
CA ALA A 282 36.51 13.41 -7.39
C ALA A 282 35.99 14.75 -6.90
N ALA A 283 34.99 15.34 -7.56
CA ALA A 283 34.36 16.58 -7.13
C ALA A 283 33.62 16.45 -5.78
N MET A 284 32.94 15.31 -5.53
CA MET A 284 32.33 15.05 -4.24
C MET A 284 33.35 14.87 -3.11
N GLU A 285 34.47 14.18 -3.38
CA GLU A 285 35.54 14.02 -2.41
C GLU A 285 36.21 15.35 -2.12
N GLU A 286 36.42 16.18 -3.12
CA GLU A 286 36.99 17.51 -2.94
C GLU A 286 36.06 18.42 -2.14
N ALA A 287 34.75 18.41 -2.45
CA ALA A 287 33.72 19.10 -1.67
C ALA A 287 33.63 18.60 -0.22
N ALA A 288 33.78 17.30 0.02
CA ALA A 288 33.84 16.75 1.36
C ALA A 288 35.10 17.20 2.12
N ARG A 289 36.25 17.20 1.47
CA ARG A 289 37.53 17.74 2.06
C ARG A 289 37.41 19.21 2.39
N GLN A 290 36.83 20.02 1.52
CA GLN A 290 36.57 21.44 1.78
C GLN A 290 35.63 21.64 2.97
N ARG A 291 34.55 20.88 3.09
CA ARG A 291 33.64 20.94 4.25
C ARG A 291 34.35 20.59 5.56
N ILE A 292 35.18 19.54 5.56
CA ILE A 292 35.98 19.17 6.73
C ILE A 292 37.00 20.27 7.08
N ALA A 293 37.65 20.89 6.09
CA ALA A 293 38.57 21.98 6.30
C ALA A 293 37.88 23.22 6.88
N ILE A 294 36.68 23.57 6.39
CA ILE A 294 35.87 24.67 6.94
C ILE A 294 35.46 24.36 8.38
N GLN A 295 35.00 23.18 8.68
CA GLN A 295 34.62 22.76 10.06
C GLN A 295 35.83 22.81 11.01
N ARG A 296 37.02 22.40 10.55
CA ARG A 296 38.24 22.51 11.35
C ARG A 296 38.62 23.96 11.61
N ALA A 297 38.56 24.81 10.58
CA ALA A 297 38.85 26.25 10.73
C ALA A 297 37.83 26.96 11.64
N GLU A 298 36.55 26.56 11.60
CA GLU A 298 35.53 27.06 12.53
C GLU A 298 35.77 26.58 13.96
N ALA A 299 36.14 25.32 14.14
CA ALA A 299 36.47 24.74 15.45
C ALA A 299 37.72 25.43 16.07
N GLU A 300 38.75 25.73 15.25
CA GLU A 300 39.92 26.49 15.68
C GLU A 300 39.58 27.94 16.06
N ARG A 301 38.72 28.61 15.31
CA ARG A 301 38.19 29.95 15.67
C ARG A 301 37.40 29.92 16.97
N HIS A 302 36.57 28.89 17.21
CA HIS A 302 35.87 28.73 18.48
C HIS A 302 36.83 28.47 19.66
N GLN A 303 37.92 27.74 19.46
CA GLN A 303 38.94 27.54 20.48
C GLN A 303 39.68 28.84 20.80
N ASP A 304 39.97 29.69 19.82
CA ASP A 304 40.60 30.98 20.04
C ASP A 304 39.68 31.98 20.77
N MET A 305 38.38 31.96 20.50
CA MET A 305 37.41 32.79 21.23
C MET A 305 37.27 32.38 22.70
N SER A 306 37.56 31.12 23.07
CA SER A 306 37.56 30.69 24.47
C SER A 306 38.69 31.29 25.31
N LYS A 307 39.76 31.78 24.67
CA LYS A 307 40.87 32.53 25.33
C LYS A 307 40.50 33.97 25.68
N TYR A 308 39.42 34.52 25.10
CA TYR A 308 38.93 35.88 25.38
C TYR A 308 37.68 35.89 26.27
N ARG A 309 37.55 34.93 27.18
CA ARG A 309 36.53 35.00 28.24
C ARG A 309 36.99 36.08 29.23
N THR A 310 36.45 37.28 29.10
CA THR A 310 36.56 38.35 30.10
C THR A 310 35.95 37.82 31.40
N GLU A 311 36.79 37.53 32.38
CA GLU A 311 36.34 37.32 33.76
C GLU A 311 35.76 38.64 34.27
N LYS A 312 34.46 38.67 34.51
CA LYS A 312 33.85 39.69 35.35
C LYS A 312 34.37 39.48 36.77
N THR A 313 35.35 40.26 37.20
CA THR A 313 35.75 40.36 38.60
C THR A 313 34.60 41.00 39.38
N ASP A 314 33.93 40.24 40.21
CA ASP A 314 33.03 40.77 41.22
C ASP A 314 33.83 41.61 42.24
N ILE A 315 33.31 42.80 42.55
CA ILE A 315 33.91 43.83 43.41
C ILE A 315 34.01 43.41 44.89
N SER A 316 33.55 42.21 45.28
CA SER A 316 33.73 41.67 46.63
C SER A 316 34.85 40.64 46.64
N GLY A 317 36.05 41.10 46.96
CA GLY A 317 37.31 40.38 46.89
C GLY A 317 37.42 39.14 47.82
N ASN A 318 36.88 38.04 47.41
CA ASN A 318 37.14 36.75 48.02
C ASN A 318 37.59 35.74 46.96
N ASN A 319 38.90 35.70 46.73
CA ASN A 319 39.52 34.72 45.84
C ASN A 319 40.01 33.50 46.68
N ASN A 320 39.10 32.55 46.95
CA ASN A 320 39.52 31.27 47.53
C ASN A 320 39.32 30.16 46.47
N PRO A 321 40.40 29.55 45.94
CA PRO A 321 40.32 28.55 44.87
C PRO A 321 39.62 27.26 45.26
N GLU A 322 39.50 26.97 46.55
CA GLU A 322 38.91 25.69 47.07
C GLU A 322 37.35 25.70 47.10
N GLU A 323 36.71 26.89 47.13
CA GLU A 323 35.24 26.96 47.06
C GLU A 323 34.66 26.87 45.64
N ARG A 324 35.47 27.01 44.61
CA ARG A 324 35.07 26.92 43.19
C ARG A 324 34.79 25.51 42.71
N ALA A 325 35.22 24.49 43.43
CA ALA A 325 35.01 23.08 43.04
C ALA A 325 33.64 22.51 43.47
N GLN A 326 32.85 23.23 44.25
CA GLN A 326 31.58 22.75 44.79
C GLN A 326 30.33 23.40 44.18
N GLN A 327 30.45 24.32 43.20
CA GLN A 327 29.30 24.99 42.57
C GLN A 327 29.30 24.83 41.05
N GLN A 328 29.38 23.62 40.55
CA GLN A 328 28.93 23.34 39.19
C GLN A 328 27.46 22.86 39.26
N PRO A 329 26.49 23.65 38.77
CA PRO A 329 25.13 23.17 38.66
C PRO A 329 25.10 22.01 37.64
N ARG A 330 24.67 20.86 38.10
CA ARG A 330 24.30 19.76 37.20
C ARG A 330 23.27 20.29 36.21
N GLN A 331 23.61 20.29 34.91
CA GLN A 331 22.64 20.53 33.85
C GLN A 331 21.57 19.42 33.91
N GLU A 332 20.41 19.75 34.42
CA GLU A 332 19.22 18.92 34.28
C GLU A 332 18.82 18.90 32.79
N PRO A 333 18.43 17.73 32.24
CA PRO A 333 17.97 17.65 30.85
C PRO A 333 16.71 18.51 30.69
N VAL A 334 16.73 19.41 29.72
CA VAL A 334 15.59 20.25 29.33
C VAL A 334 14.41 19.35 29.01
N ARG A 335 13.43 19.23 29.92
CA ARG A 335 12.16 18.57 29.64
C ARG A 335 11.37 19.46 28.69
N ALA A 336 11.06 18.93 27.51
CA ALA A 336 10.09 19.55 26.61
C ALA A 336 8.79 19.82 27.38
N GLU A 337 8.29 21.06 27.29
CA GLU A 337 7.03 21.45 27.93
C GLU A 337 5.88 20.51 27.51
N LYS A 338 5.18 19.97 28.49
CA LYS A 338 4.01 19.12 28.27
C LYS A 338 2.97 19.90 27.47
N ARG A 339 2.66 19.46 26.26
CA ARG A 339 1.56 20.05 25.48
C ARG A 339 0.25 19.87 26.26
N VAL A 340 -0.40 21.00 26.52
CA VAL A 340 -1.69 21.02 27.24
C VAL A 340 -2.76 20.35 26.37
N GLY A 341 -3.40 19.32 26.90
CA GLY A 341 -4.48 18.60 26.21
C GLY A 341 -5.76 19.44 26.16
N ARG A 342 -6.59 19.21 25.17
CA ARG A 342 -7.86 19.95 24.94
C ARG A 342 -8.80 19.98 26.15
N ASN A 343 -8.78 18.96 26.99
CA ASN A 343 -9.61 18.83 28.19
C ASN A 343 -8.92 19.20 29.51
N ASP A 344 -7.62 19.52 29.47
CA ASP A 344 -6.85 19.91 30.64
C ASP A 344 -7.22 21.30 31.13
N PRO A 345 -7.00 21.63 32.41
CA PRO A 345 -7.24 22.97 32.93
C PRO A 345 -6.31 23.97 32.19
N CYS A 346 -6.87 25.13 31.83
CA CYS A 346 -6.12 26.13 31.09
C CYS A 346 -5.00 26.73 31.96
N PRO A 347 -3.75 26.82 31.46
CA PRO A 347 -2.64 27.36 32.24
C PRO A 347 -2.74 28.84 32.61
N CYS A 348 -3.78 29.57 32.11
CA CYS A 348 -4.02 30.94 32.48
C CYS A 348 -4.65 31.13 33.89
N GLY A 349 -4.91 30.04 34.62
CA GLY A 349 -5.50 30.11 35.97
C GLY A 349 -7.01 30.40 36.04
N SER A 350 -7.72 30.40 34.90
CA SER A 350 -9.15 30.70 34.84
C SER A 350 -10.09 29.60 35.38
N GLY A 351 -9.58 28.44 35.74
CA GLY A 351 -10.34 27.24 36.15
C GLY A 351 -11.15 26.56 35.04
N LYS A 352 -11.11 27.07 33.80
CA LYS A 352 -11.81 26.50 32.65
C LYS A 352 -10.91 25.50 31.89
N LYS A 353 -11.54 24.51 31.23
CA LYS A 353 -10.81 23.59 30.35
C LYS A 353 -10.19 24.36 29.17
N TYR A 354 -9.02 23.93 28.70
CA TYR A 354 -8.27 24.61 27.63
C TYR A 354 -9.13 24.91 26.41
N LYS A 355 -9.95 23.95 25.94
CA LYS A 355 -10.89 24.12 24.81
C LYS A 355 -11.93 25.23 24.98
N ASN A 356 -12.24 25.59 26.23
CA ASN A 356 -13.24 26.60 26.56
C ASN A 356 -12.62 27.95 26.99
N CYS A 357 -11.30 28.10 26.80
CA CYS A 357 -10.53 29.29 27.11
C CYS A 357 -9.56 29.64 25.96
N HIS A 358 -8.27 29.41 26.08
CA HIS A 358 -7.30 29.76 25.07
C HIS A 358 -7.20 28.75 23.88
N GLY A 359 -7.87 27.62 23.99
CA GLY A 359 -8.02 26.65 22.89
C GLY A 359 -9.34 26.78 22.10
N GLN A 360 -10.04 27.90 22.20
CA GLN A 360 -11.25 28.20 21.41
C GLN A 360 -10.78 28.66 20.00
N GLY A 361 -10.71 27.71 19.05
CA GLY A 361 -10.30 28.00 17.67
C GLY A 361 -9.19 27.10 17.12
N LEU A 362 -8.76 26.07 17.88
CA LEU A 362 -7.84 25.02 17.45
C LEU A 362 -8.56 23.70 17.24
#